data_8be4d34fe6d13552fe46d3ff8097e678
#
_entry.id   8be4d34fe6d13552fe46d3ff8097e678
#
_cell.length_a   1.000
_cell.length_b   1.000
_cell.length_c   1.000
_cell.angle_alpha   90.00
_cell.angle_beta   90.00
_cell.angle_gamma   90.00
#
_symmetry.space_group_name_H-M   'P 1'
#
loop_
_entity.id
_entity.type
_entity.pdbx_description
1 polymer ?
#
loop_
_entity_poly.entity_id
_entity_poly.type
_entity_poly.pdbx_seq_one_letter_code
_entity_poly.pdbx_strand_id
1 'polypeptide(L)'
;MKTGRHNIGDDTYFFATSGERQTINRRALVLGETSTRAVPIEDVNAMEKVFNNQDFSEVVRFPDKTKSEIIAKMEELFKSSNESDVNYLYLTCHGGEDGTIAIGSDGQTFSGWELASLLKQYKGKFVVMLDCCYSGTIIDVGKPDKKVASKSEERFDEQAFLAGFSTGDVASKNGEMLDSKFLVLCASWKGEKSYSLVGVGSLATRYWAMGTGWDPLQNRMISPMADTNTNGKITLEKLYQYSYPLVLEDASQIHEEQHVSVYPKNSQFVLFQK
;
A
#
# COMPACT_ATOMS: atom_id res chain seq x y z
N MET A 1 32.61 5.55 2.98
CA MET A 1 31.91 5.44 1.69
C MET A 1 30.44 5.33 2.00
N LYS A 2 29.55 6.11 1.33
CA LYS A 2 28.09 5.98 1.52
C LYS A 2 27.59 4.76 0.78
N THR A 3 26.74 3.94 1.41
CA THR A 3 26.08 2.79 0.79
C THR A 3 24.60 2.79 1.20
N GLY A 4 23.72 2.25 0.35
CA GLY A 4 22.29 2.25 0.61
C GLY A 4 21.63 3.60 0.31
N ARG A 5 20.44 3.81 0.89
CA ARG A 5 19.61 5.00 0.66
C ARG A 5 20.00 6.14 1.58
N HIS A 6 20.24 7.33 1.01
CA HIS A 6 20.62 8.52 1.75
C HIS A 6 19.85 9.75 1.27
N ASN A 7 19.40 10.57 2.21
CA ASN A 7 18.91 11.90 1.91
C ASN A 7 20.11 12.88 1.91
N ILE A 8 20.26 13.65 0.83
CA ILE A 8 21.28 14.66 0.66
C ILE A 8 20.57 15.94 0.21
N GLY A 9 20.49 16.90 1.13
CA GLY A 9 19.58 18.03 0.97
C GLY A 9 18.13 17.52 0.93
N ASP A 10 17.39 17.98 -0.05
CA ASP A 10 15.99 17.60 -0.25
C ASP A 10 15.81 16.30 -1.08
N ASP A 11 16.89 15.74 -1.62
CA ASP A 11 16.83 14.60 -2.50
C ASP A 11 17.24 13.29 -1.83
N THR A 12 16.62 12.19 -2.28
CA THR A 12 16.96 10.83 -1.87
C THR A 12 17.81 10.17 -2.95
N TYR A 13 18.97 9.65 -2.54
CA TYR A 13 19.91 8.95 -3.40
C TYR A 13 20.13 7.53 -2.91
N PHE A 14 20.40 6.64 -3.85
CA PHE A 14 20.88 5.29 -3.53
C PHE A 14 22.32 5.12 -3.99
N PHE A 15 23.17 4.56 -3.13
CA PHE A 15 24.56 4.25 -3.43
C PHE A 15 24.78 2.74 -3.35
N ALA A 16 25.36 2.15 -4.39
CA ALA A 16 25.79 0.76 -4.38
C ALA A 16 26.87 0.51 -3.32
N THR A 17 27.19 -0.74 -3.06
CA THR A 17 28.30 -1.12 -2.16
C THR A 17 29.64 -0.59 -2.66
N SER A 18 29.79 -0.32 -3.96
CA SER A 18 30.93 0.38 -4.57
C SER A 18 30.99 1.88 -4.22
N GLY A 19 29.93 2.45 -3.65
CA GLY A 19 29.76 3.88 -3.41
C GLY A 19 29.26 4.67 -4.63
N GLU A 20 28.90 3.99 -5.71
CA GLU A 20 28.39 4.59 -6.95
C GLU A 20 26.90 4.95 -6.81
N ARG A 21 26.52 6.15 -7.24
CA ARG A 21 25.12 6.58 -7.26
C ARG A 21 24.35 5.77 -8.30
N GLN A 22 23.19 5.24 -7.90
CA GLN A 22 22.31 4.49 -8.79
C GLN A 22 21.02 5.24 -9.08
N THR A 23 20.49 5.04 -10.27
CA THR A 23 19.14 5.50 -10.63
C THR A 23 18.10 4.71 -9.85
N ILE A 24 17.09 5.42 -9.34
CA ILE A 24 15.94 4.81 -8.67
C ILE A 24 14.81 4.72 -9.70
N ASN A 25 14.47 3.50 -10.14
CA ASN A 25 13.29 3.29 -10.97
C ASN A 25 12.08 3.04 -10.07
N ARG A 26 10.93 3.56 -10.53
CA ARG A 26 9.64 3.33 -9.88
C ARG A 26 8.73 2.60 -10.85
N ARG A 27 8.16 1.48 -10.41
CA ARG A 27 7.19 0.70 -11.19
C ARG A 27 5.92 0.52 -10.39
N ALA A 28 4.78 0.52 -11.05
CA ALA A 28 3.49 0.32 -10.41
C ALA A 28 2.66 -0.77 -11.10
N LEU A 29 2.11 -1.68 -10.31
CA LEU A 29 1.10 -2.63 -10.72
C LEU A 29 -0.22 -2.26 -10.04
N VAL A 30 -1.25 -1.94 -10.85
CA VAL A 30 -2.57 -1.52 -10.40
C VAL A 30 -3.55 -2.65 -10.65
N LEU A 31 -3.97 -3.31 -9.60
CA LEU A 31 -4.88 -4.46 -9.61
C LEU A 31 -6.26 -4.08 -9.06
N GLY A 32 -7.28 -4.78 -9.52
CA GLY A 32 -8.64 -4.71 -8.98
C GLY A 32 -9.41 -5.98 -9.35
N GLU A 33 -10.19 -6.52 -8.42
CA GLU A 33 -11.24 -7.49 -8.72
C GLU A 33 -12.56 -6.72 -8.77
N THR A 34 -12.91 -6.19 -9.96
CA THR A 34 -14.01 -5.24 -10.17
C THR A 34 -15.22 -5.88 -10.85
N SER A 35 -15.20 -7.20 -11.02
CA SER A 35 -16.30 -7.96 -11.61
C SER A 35 -17.57 -7.91 -10.75
N THR A 36 -17.42 -7.59 -9.46
CA THR A 36 -18.54 -7.35 -8.55
C THR A 36 -18.83 -5.85 -8.41
N ARG A 37 -20.11 -5.48 -8.25
CA ARG A 37 -20.48 -4.06 -8.07
C ARG A 37 -19.96 -3.44 -6.76
N ALA A 38 -19.50 -4.26 -5.83
CA ALA A 38 -19.02 -3.80 -4.53
C ALA A 38 -17.59 -3.25 -4.58
N VAL A 39 -16.82 -3.63 -5.60
CA VAL A 39 -15.45 -3.13 -5.82
C VAL A 39 -15.46 -2.20 -7.03
N PRO A 40 -15.28 -0.89 -6.83
CA PRO A 40 -15.44 0.08 -7.90
C PRO A 40 -14.23 0.12 -8.84
N ILE A 41 -14.49 0.08 -10.15
CA ILE A 41 -13.47 0.27 -11.18
C ILE A 41 -12.85 1.68 -11.11
N GLU A 42 -13.56 2.63 -10.52
CA GLU A 42 -13.11 4.00 -10.27
C GLU A 42 -11.81 4.03 -9.47
N ASP A 43 -11.61 3.09 -8.55
CA ASP A 43 -10.39 2.97 -7.75
C ASP A 43 -9.18 2.65 -8.60
N VAL A 44 -9.31 1.66 -9.49
CA VAL A 44 -8.26 1.27 -10.45
C VAL A 44 -7.92 2.46 -11.35
N ASN A 45 -8.95 3.15 -11.85
CA ASN A 45 -8.77 4.31 -12.72
C ASN A 45 -8.09 5.48 -11.99
N ALA A 46 -8.47 5.74 -10.73
CA ALA A 46 -7.88 6.80 -9.93
C ALA A 46 -6.39 6.54 -9.67
N MET A 47 -6.03 5.32 -9.24
CA MET A 47 -4.65 5.00 -8.91
C MET A 47 -3.77 4.87 -10.16
N GLU A 48 -4.29 4.40 -11.29
CA GLU A 48 -3.59 4.49 -12.57
C GLU A 48 -3.23 5.95 -12.91
N LYS A 49 -4.18 6.89 -12.72
CA LYS A 49 -3.93 8.33 -12.95
C LYS A 49 -2.92 8.89 -11.97
N VAL A 50 -3.00 8.52 -10.69
CA VAL A 50 -2.01 8.92 -9.67
C VAL A 50 -0.60 8.53 -10.13
N PHE A 51 -0.37 7.26 -10.48
CA PHE A 51 0.95 6.79 -10.86
C PHE A 51 1.43 7.38 -12.19
N ASN A 52 0.56 7.49 -13.21
CA ASN A 52 0.92 8.09 -14.51
C ASN A 52 1.23 9.58 -14.44
N ASN A 53 0.77 10.28 -13.39
CA ASN A 53 1.08 11.70 -13.17
C ASN A 53 2.32 11.91 -12.29
N GLN A 54 3.02 10.84 -11.95
CA GLN A 54 4.27 10.85 -11.17
C GLN A 54 5.42 10.31 -12.05
N ASP A 55 6.64 10.43 -11.54
CA ASP A 55 7.84 9.95 -12.24
C ASP A 55 8.01 8.42 -12.05
N PHE A 56 7.15 7.66 -12.73
CA PHE A 56 7.23 6.20 -12.80
C PHE A 56 7.80 5.76 -14.14
N SER A 57 8.74 4.83 -14.13
CA SER A 57 9.30 4.24 -15.33
C SER A 57 8.31 3.30 -16.05
N GLU A 58 7.38 2.71 -15.28
CA GLU A 58 6.37 1.81 -15.82
C GLU A 58 5.15 1.76 -14.89
N VAL A 59 3.95 1.88 -15.47
CA VAL A 59 2.66 1.73 -14.79
C VAL A 59 1.82 0.72 -15.55
N VAL A 60 1.47 -0.38 -14.90
CA VAL A 60 0.68 -1.46 -15.49
C VAL A 60 -0.68 -1.53 -14.81
N ARG A 61 -1.74 -1.25 -15.58
CA ARG A 61 -3.14 -1.46 -15.17
C ARG A 61 -3.56 -2.89 -15.52
N PHE A 62 -4.01 -3.70 -14.53
CA PHE A 62 -4.24 -5.13 -14.72
C PHE A 62 -5.41 -5.67 -13.89
N PRO A 63 -6.65 -5.11 -14.03
CA PRO A 63 -7.82 -5.57 -13.27
C PRO A 63 -8.39 -6.89 -13.80
N ASP A 64 -9.18 -7.55 -12.98
CA ASP A 64 -10.03 -8.71 -13.28
C ASP A 64 -9.24 -9.88 -13.88
N LYS A 65 -8.11 -10.19 -13.27
CA LYS A 65 -7.22 -11.28 -13.66
C LYS A 65 -7.25 -12.42 -12.65
N THR A 66 -6.99 -13.61 -13.15
CA THR A 66 -6.80 -14.77 -12.28
C THR A 66 -5.57 -14.61 -11.40
N LYS A 67 -5.54 -15.29 -10.27
CA LYS A 67 -4.37 -15.28 -9.37
C LYS A 67 -3.07 -15.65 -10.10
N SER A 68 -3.12 -16.64 -10.99
CA SER A 68 -1.96 -17.08 -11.77
C SER A 68 -1.46 -16.00 -12.74
N GLU A 69 -2.36 -15.30 -13.42
CA GLU A 69 -1.99 -14.16 -14.28
C GLU A 69 -1.37 -13.01 -13.49
N ILE A 70 -1.91 -12.72 -12.29
CA ILE A 70 -1.37 -11.70 -11.38
C ILE A 70 0.06 -12.06 -10.97
N ILE A 71 0.32 -13.31 -10.56
CA ILE A 71 1.66 -13.78 -10.20
C ILE A 71 2.63 -13.65 -11.39
N ALA A 72 2.19 -14.08 -12.57
CA ALA A 72 3.00 -13.96 -13.79
C ALA A 72 3.33 -12.48 -14.13
N LYS A 73 2.37 -11.58 -13.93
CA LYS A 73 2.58 -10.15 -14.18
C LYS A 73 3.51 -9.51 -13.13
N MET A 74 3.43 -9.92 -11.86
CA MET A 74 4.39 -9.51 -10.83
C MET A 74 5.82 -9.95 -11.19
N GLU A 75 5.98 -11.20 -11.64
CA GLU A 75 7.28 -11.71 -12.11
C GLU A 75 7.82 -10.90 -13.29
N GLU A 76 6.99 -10.68 -14.31
CA GLU A 76 7.37 -9.89 -15.49
C GLU A 76 7.84 -8.48 -15.10
N LEU A 77 7.07 -7.78 -14.25
CA LEU A 77 7.30 -6.38 -13.91
C LEU A 77 8.45 -6.19 -12.89
N PHE A 78 8.55 -7.05 -11.88
CA PHE A 78 9.44 -6.84 -10.73
C PHE A 78 10.74 -7.65 -10.78
N LYS A 79 10.86 -8.65 -11.64
CA LYS A 79 12.06 -9.49 -11.75
C LYS A 79 13.34 -8.71 -12.06
N SER A 80 13.21 -7.65 -12.86
CA SER A 80 14.34 -6.79 -13.24
C SER A 80 14.69 -5.72 -12.20
N SER A 81 13.97 -5.65 -11.08
CA SER A 81 14.23 -4.66 -10.03
C SER A 81 15.59 -4.87 -9.38
N ASN A 82 16.25 -3.78 -9.07
CA ASN A 82 17.49 -3.75 -8.30
C ASN A 82 17.26 -3.21 -6.88
N GLU A 83 18.29 -3.17 -6.05
CA GLU A 83 18.19 -2.75 -4.64
C GLU A 83 17.76 -1.29 -4.47
N SER A 84 18.00 -0.44 -5.48
CA SER A 84 17.61 0.98 -5.44
C SER A 84 16.14 1.21 -5.78
N ASP A 85 15.51 0.31 -6.52
CA ASP A 85 14.18 0.49 -7.08
C ASP A 85 13.08 0.54 -6.01
N VAL A 86 11.96 1.18 -6.37
CA VAL A 86 10.75 1.24 -5.55
C VAL A 86 9.58 0.75 -6.39
N ASN A 87 9.04 -0.39 -5.98
CA ASN A 87 7.93 -1.05 -6.65
C ASN A 87 6.63 -0.77 -5.91
N TYR A 88 5.58 -0.45 -6.63
CA TYR A 88 4.26 -0.18 -6.07
C TYR A 88 3.29 -1.27 -6.47
N LEU A 89 2.54 -1.75 -5.52
CA LEU A 89 1.44 -2.69 -5.72
C LEU A 89 0.18 -2.08 -5.10
N TYR A 90 -0.76 -1.71 -5.93
CA TYR A 90 -2.08 -1.27 -5.51
C TYR A 90 -3.09 -2.38 -5.79
N LEU A 91 -3.95 -2.67 -4.80
CA LEU A 91 -5.03 -3.64 -4.92
C LEU A 91 -6.33 -3.05 -4.36
N THR A 92 -7.42 -3.16 -5.14
CA THR A 92 -8.79 -2.95 -4.67
C THR A 92 -9.60 -4.23 -4.89
N CYS A 93 -10.17 -4.79 -3.82
CA CYS A 93 -10.85 -6.08 -3.88
C CYS A 93 -11.65 -6.34 -2.59
N HIS A 94 -12.28 -7.50 -2.51
CA HIS A 94 -12.84 -7.99 -1.26
C HIS A 94 -11.72 -8.48 -0.30
N GLY A 95 -11.96 -8.36 1.00
CA GLY A 95 -11.08 -8.88 2.05
C GLY A 95 -11.84 -9.69 3.08
N GLY A 96 -11.21 -10.73 3.63
CA GLY A 96 -11.73 -11.56 4.70
C GLY A 96 -11.20 -11.14 6.08
N GLU A 97 -11.95 -11.44 7.14
CA GLU A 97 -11.57 -11.17 8.54
C GLU A 97 -10.24 -11.83 8.94
N ASP A 98 -9.91 -12.93 8.27
CA ASP A 98 -8.66 -13.66 8.42
C ASP A 98 -7.46 -13.01 7.67
N GLY A 99 -7.65 -11.84 7.06
CA GLY A 99 -6.64 -11.17 6.24
C GLY A 99 -6.51 -11.72 4.82
N THR A 100 -7.49 -12.49 4.36
CA THR A 100 -7.56 -12.97 2.98
C THR A 100 -7.81 -11.80 2.02
N ILE A 101 -7.07 -11.77 0.92
CA ILE A 101 -7.15 -10.80 -0.18
C ILE A 101 -7.78 -11.50 -1.38
N ALA A 102 -9.05 -11.21 -1.70
CA ALA A 102 -9.81 -11.84 -2.76
C ALA A 102 -9.65 -11.08 -4.08
N ILE A 103 -8.47 -11.16 -4.67
CA ILE A 103 -8.11 -10.39 -5.87
C ILE A 103 -8.21 -11.18 -7.18
N GLY A 104 -8.26 -12.49 -7.12
CA GLY A 104 -8.35 -13.32 -8.32
C GLY A 104 -9.77 -13.38 -8.88
N SER A 105 -9.96 -13.05 -10.17
CA SER A 105 -11.25 -13.19 -10.86
C SER A 105 -11.73 -14.65 -10.98
N ASP A 106 -10.83 -15.61 -10.71
CA ASP A 106 -11.11 -17.03 -10.60
C ASP A 106 -11.54 -17.48 -9.19
N GLY A 107 -11.78 -16.54 -8.29
CA GLY A 107 -12.11 -16.78 -6.89
C GLY A 107 -10.93 -17.19 -6.02
N GLN A 108 -9.72 -17.23 -6.58
CA GLN A 108 -8.50 -17.50 -5.81
C GLN A 108 -8.10 -16.26 -5.00
N THR A 109 -7.50 -16.50 -3.85
CA THR A 109 -7.13 -15.45 -2.89
C THR A 109 -5.65 -15.50 -2.55
N PHE A 110 -5.11 -14.39 -2.06
CA PHE A 110 -3.83 -14.38 -1.34
C PHE A 110 -4.09 -14.27 0.16
N SER A 111 -3.28 -14.94 0.97
CA SER A 111 -3.05 -14.49 2.33
C SER A 111 -2.01 -13.37 2.33
N GLY A 112 -1.99 -12.53 3.37
CA GLY A 112 -0.94 -11.51 3.51
C GLY A 112 0.46 -12.12 3.55
N TRP A 113 0.63 -13.27 4.20
CA TRP A 113 1.90 -14.01 4.22
C TRP A 113 2.33 -14.48 2.82
N GLU A 114 1.41 -15.05 2.04
CA GLU A 114 1.69 -15.50 0.68
C GLU A 114 2.12 -14.33 -0.22
N LEU A 115 1.37 -13.21 -0.17
CA LEU A 115 1.71 -12.01 -0.92
C LEU A 115 3.08 -11.45 -0.52
N ALA A 116 3.35 -11.33 0.78
CA ALA A 116 4.64 -10.87 1.27
C ALA A 116 5.78 -11.79 0.85
N SER A 117 5.59 -13.11 0.93
CA SER A 117 6.58 -14.11 0.53
C SER A 117 6.89 -14.03 -0.96
N LEU A 118 5.87 -13.80 -1.79
CA LEU A 118 6.03 -13.58 -3.23
C LEU A 118 6.86 -12.31 -3.50
N LEU A 119 6.49 -11.19 -2.88
CA LEU A 119 7.17 -9.90 -3.10
C LEU A 119 8.61 -9.90 -2.54
N LYS A 120 8.92 -10.69 -1.51
CA LYS A 120 10.28 -10.82 -0.97
C LYS A 120 11.29 -11.40 -1.96
N GLN A 121 10.83 -12.13 -2.97
CA GLN A 121 11.69 -12.73 -3.99
C GLN A 121 12.32 -11.67 -4.91
N TYR A 122 11.70 -10.50 -5.02
CA TYR A 122 12.19 -9.43 -5.88
C TYR A 122 13.02 -8.43 -5.08
N LYS A 123 13.98 -7.77 -5.75
CA LYS A 123 14.81 -6.73 -5.15
C LYS A 123 14.06 -5.40 -5.04
N GLY A 124 14.65 -4.46 -4.31
CA GLY A 124 14.08 -3.13 -4.08
C GLY A 124 13.07 -3.08 -2.95
N LYS A 125 12.50 -1.90 -2.75
CA LYS A 125 11.43 -1.66 -1.78
C LYS A 125 10.07 -1.86 -2.43
N PHE A 126 9.07 -2.21 -1.61
CA PHE A 126 7.68 -2.33 -2.03
C PHE A 126 6.78 -1.39 -1.24
N VAL A 127 6.02 -0.58 -1.95
CA VAL A 127 4.88 0.16 -1.44
C VAL A 127 3.63 -0.63 -1.80
N VAL A 128 2.96 -1.17 -0.79
CA VAL A 128 1.76 -2.00 -0.95
C VAL A 128 0.56 -1.21 -0.44
N MET A 129 -0.39 -0.92 -1.31
CA MET A 129 -1.60 -0.18 -1.00
C MET A 129 -2.81 -1.11 -1.16
N LEU A 130 -3.47 -1.44 -0.06
CA LEU A 130 -4.54 -2.42 0.01
C LEU A 130 -5.87 -1.75 0.34
N ASP A 131 -6.73 -1.61 -0.65
CA ASP A 131 -8.10 -1.17 -0.44
C ASP A 131 -9.06 -2.36 -0.45
N CYS A 132 -9.16 -3.00 0.72
CA CYS A 132 -10.09 -4.07 0.97
C CYS A 132 -10.52 -4.09 2.44
N CYS A 133 -11.65 -4.72 2.72
CA CYS A 133 -12.10 -4.97 4.08
C CYS A 133 -11.01 -5.72 4.87
N TYR A 134 -10.92 -5.42 6.16
CA TYR A 134 -10.00 -6.09 7.09
C TYR A 134 -8.51 -6.01 6.72
N SER A 135 -8.13 -5.12 5.81
CA SER A 135 -6.75 -5.02 5.30
C SER A 135 -5.70 -4.78 6.40
N GLY A 136 -6.07 -4.12 7.49
CA GLY A 136 -5.21 -3.93 8.66
C GLY A 136 -4.79 -5.22 9.36
N THR A 137 -5.50 -6.34 9.12
CA THR A 137 -5.10 -7.66 9.62
C THR A 137 -3.70 -8.05 9.11
N ILE A 138 -3.34 -7.59 7.91
CA ILE A 138 -2.05 -7.89 7.26
C ILE A 138 -0.86 -7.26 8.02
N ILE A 139 -1.08 -6.14 8.70
CA ILE A 139 -0.07 -5.43 9.49
C ILE A 139 -0.44 -5.40 10.98
N ASP A 140 -1.42 -6.19 11.39
CA ASP A 140 -1.94 -6.31 12.77
C ASP A 140 -2.26 -4.97 13.46
N VAL A 141 -2.87 -4.06 12.72
CA VAL A 141 -3.33 -2.76 13.24
C VAL A 141 -4.85 -2.74 13.39
N GLY A 142 -5.31 -2.53 14.60
CA GLY A 142 -6.75 -2.46 14.91
C GLY A 142 -7.05 -2.20 16.38
N LYS A 143 -8.34 -2.29 16.75
CA LYS A 143 -8.76 -2.22 18.15
C LYS A 143 -8.16 -3.41 18.90
N PRO A 144 -7.58 -3.22 20.10
CA PRO A 144 -7.08 -4.33 20.90
C PRO A 144 -8.23 -5.32 21.16
N ASP A 145 -8.01 -6.59 20.83
CA ASP A 145 -8.99 -7.64 21.05
C ASP A 145 -9.43 -7.66 22.53
N LYS A 146 -10.72 -7.47 22.78
CA LYS A 146 -11.30 -7.93 24.04
C LYS A 146 -11.11 -9.43 24.03
N LYS A 147 -10.27 -9.95 24.95
CA LYS A 147 -9.94 -11.37 25.10
C LYS A 147 -11.16 -12.24 24.88
N VAL A 148 -11.33 -12.77 23.69
CA VAL A 148 -12.24 -13.86 23.40
C VAL A 148 -11.43 -15.13 23.59
N ALA A 149 -11.58 -15.75 24.75
CA ALA A 149 -11.10 -17.09 24.99
C ALA A 149 -11.99 -18.06 24.18
N SER A 150 -11.64 -18.31 22.92
CA SER A 150 -12.20 -19.43 22.16
C SER A 150 -11.18 -20.56 22.10
N LYS A 151 -11.56 -21.67 22.72
CA LYS A 151 -10.91 -22.97 22.55
C LYS A 151 -11.23 -23.47 21.14
N SER A 152 -10.33 -23.28 20.19
CA SER A 152 -10.18 -24.15 19.04
C SER A 152 -8.72 -24.14 18.61
N GLU A 153 -8.15 -25.35 18.64
CA GLU A 153 -6.77 -25.65 18.31
C GLU A 153 -6.59 -25.67 16.79
N GLU A 154 -6.43 -24.50 16.21
CA GLU A 154 -5.55 -24.26 15.09
C GLU A 154 -5.02 -22.87 15.30
N ARG A 155 -3.86 -22.78 15.96
CA ARG A 155 -3.11 -21.53 16.09
C ARG A 155 -2.67 -21.13 14.70
N PHE A 156 -3.45 -20.25 14.09
CA PHE A 156 -2.93 -19.34 13.09
C PHE A 156 -1.77 -18.62 13.77
N ASP A 157 -0.55 -18.83 13.27
CA ASP A 157 0.65 -18.24 13.87
C ASP A 157 0.69 -16.74 13.51
N GLU A 158 0.05 -15.91 14.37
CA GLU A 158 0.03 -14.45 14.24
C GLU A 158 1.45 -13.87 14.10
N GLN A 159 2.44 -14.50 14.73
CA GLN A 159 3.84 -14.07 14.64
C GLN A 159 4.44 -14.39 13.27
N ALA A 160 4.05 -15.50 12.63
CA ALA A 160 4.49 -15.82 11.27
C ALA A 160 3.87 -14.87 10.23
N PHE A 161 2.70 -14.34 10.49
CA PHE A 161 2.00 -13.40 9.62
C PHE A 161 2.62 -11.99 9.64
N LEU A 162 2.88 -11.46 10.84
CA LEU A 162 3.66 -10.22 11.03
C LEU A 162 5.09 -10.37 10.51
N ALA A 163 5.69 -11.55 10.68
CA ALA A 163 6.97 -11.92 10.12
C ALA A 163 6.98 -11.78 8.58
N GLY A 164 5.85 -11.94 7.90
CA GLY A 164 5.76 -11.77 6.44
C GLY A 164 6.26 -10.40 5.98
N PHE A 165 5.70 -9.32 6.49
CA PHE A 165 6.06 -7.95 6.09
C PHE A 165 7.11 -7.29 7.00
N SER A 166 7.29 -7.71 8.25
CA SER A 166 8.20 -7.10 9.22
C SER A 166 9.59 -7.74 9.31
N THR A 167 9.80 -8.96 8.82
CA THR A 167 11.12 -9.60 8.85
C THR A 167 12.05 -9.03 7.78
N GLY A 168 13.09 -8.35 8.21
CA GLY A 168 14.09 -7.69 7.38
C GLY A 168 14.36 -6.25 7.80
N ASP A 169 13.57 -5.76 8.76
CA ASP A 169 13.73 -4.43 9.29
C ASP A 169 14.91 -4.36 10.25
N VAL A 170 15.91 -3.56 9.91
CA VAL A 170 16.99 -3.20 10.81
C VAL A 170 16.54 -1.98 11.61
N ALA A 171 16.24 -2.19 12.89
CA ALA A 171 16.01 -1.08 13.81
C ALA A 171 17.25 -0.18 13.84
N SER A 172 17.09 1.11 13.53
CA SER A 172 18.17 2.06 13.78
C SER A 172 18.39 2.22 15.29
N LYS A 173 19.59 2.66 15.69
CA LYS A 173 19.91 2.93 17.09
C LYS A 173 19.00 3.94 17.78
N ASN A 174 18.15 4.66 17.00
CA ASN A 174 17.21 5.68 17.46
C ASN A 174 15.74 5.24 17.36
N GLY A 175 15.46 3.94 17.08
CA GLY A 175 14.07 3.45 16.98
C GLY A 175 13.33 3.82 15.68
N GLU A 176 13.98 4.48 14.73
CA GLU A 176 13.44 4.73 13.41
C GLU A 176 13.72 3.52 12.51
N MET A 177 12.67 2.91 11.96
CA MET A 177 12.80 1.83 10.97
C MET A 177 13.13 2.45 9.60
N LEU A 178 14.40 2.88 9.45
CA LEU A 178 14.84 3.63 8.28
C LEU A 178 14.89 2.80 6.98
N ASP A 179 14.78 1.49 7.05
CA ASP A 179 15.01 0.63 5.90
C ASP A 179 14.07 -0.59 5.78
N SER A 180 12.80 -0.41 6.12
CA SER A 180 11.81 -1.47 5.85
C SER A 180 11.75 -1.79 4.35
N LYS A 181 11.77 -3.08 4.01
CA LYS A 181 11.53 -3.54 2.64
C LYS A 181 10.11 -3.20 2.19
N PHE A 182 9.17 -3.20 3.11
CA PHE A 182 7.76 -2.96 2.84
C PHE A 182 7.27 -1.67 3.50
N LEU A 183 6.51 -0.90 2.71
CA LEU A 183 5.69 0.20 3.18
C LEU A 183 4.26 -0.15 2.81
N VAL A 184 3.39 -0.28 3.80
CA VAL A 184 2.04 -0.79 3.58
C VAL A 184 1.02 0.26 4.01
N LEU A 185 0.04 0.50 3.14
CA LEU A 185 -1.15 1.30 3.42
C LEU A 185 -2.35 0.37 3.35
N CYS A 186 -3.17 0.36 4.38
CA CYS A 186 -4.40 -0.43 4.48
C CYS A 186 -5.60 0.50 4.61
N ALA A 187 -6.66 0.21 3.87
CA ALA A 187 -7.89 1.00 3.88
C ALA A 187 -8.68 0.88 5.17
N SER A 188 -8.48 -0.19 5.93
CA SER A 188 -9.21 -0.43 7.19
C SER A 188 -8.29 -1.01 8.25
N TRP A 189 -8.71 -0.94 9.51
CA TRP A 189 -8.08 -1.67 10.60
C TRP A 189 -8.44 -3.16 10.56
N LYS A 190 -7.70 -3.96 11.36
CA LYS A 190 -8.09 -5.33 11.69
C LYS A 190 -9.51 -5.33 12.29
N GLY A 191 -10.38 -6.19 11.75
CA GLY A 191 -11.77 -6.29 12.20
C GLY A 191 -12.71 -5.21 11.65
N GLU A 192 -12.25 -4.34 10.74
CA GLU A 192 -13.07 -3.31 10.12
C GLU A 192 -13.26 -3.55 8.62
N LYS A 193 -14.41 -3.12 8.10
CA LYS A 193 -14.68 -3.09 6.67
C LYS A 193 -14.10 -1.82 6.03
N SER A 194 -13.82 -1.87 4.74
CA SER A 194 -13.66 -0.67 3.90
C SER A 194 -14.95 -0.42 3.12
N TYR A 195 -15.24 0.84 2.87
CA TYR A 195 -16.48 1.28 2.23
C TYR A 195 -16.20 2.02 0.94
N SER A 196 -17.11 1.85 -0.02
CA SER A 196 -17.12 2.56 -1.30
C SER A 196 -18.46 3.25 -1.53
N LEU A 197 -18.43 4.34 -2.29
CA LEU A 197 -19.62 5.06 -2.74
C LEU A 197 -19.82 4.80 -4.23
N VAL A 198 -21.06 4.46 -4.60
CA VAL A 198 -21.40 4.14 -5.99
C VAL A 198 -21.07 5.31 -6.92
N GLY A 199 -20.30 5.04 -7.97
CA GLY A 199 -19.87 6.03 -8.96
C GLY A 199 -18.80 7.01 -8.46
N VAL A 200 -18.25 6.80 -7.26
CA VAL A 200 -17.22 7.65 -6.64
C VAL A 200 -15.94 6.89 -6.39
N GLY A 201 -16.05 5.65 -5.93
CA GLY A 201 -14.93 4.82 -5.50
C GLY A 201 -14.88 4.63 -4.00
N SER A 202 -13.84 3.92 -3.56
CA SER A 202 -13.58 3.61 -2.15
C SER A 202 -13.09 4.85 -1.39
N LEU A 203 -13.49 4.97 -0.13
CA LEU A 203 -13.17 6.13 0.70
C LEU A 203 -11.64 6.29 0.85
N ALA A 204 -10.91 5.20 1.12
CA ALA A 204 -9.47 5.27 1.30
C ALA A 204 -8.75 5.65 -0.01
N THR A 205 -9.06 4.97 -1.11
CA THR A 205 -8.45 5.25 -2.42
C THR A 205 -8.71 6.68 -2.86
N ARG A 206 -9.94 7.20 -2.65
CA ARG A 206 -10.26 8.59 -2.98
C ARG A 206 -9.32 9.57 -2.27
N TYR A 207 -9.12 9.41 -0.97
CA TYR A 207 -8.25 10.31 -0.21
C TYR A 207 -6.76 10.06 -0.48
N TRP A 208 -6.33 8.85 -0.77
CA TRP A 208 -4.96 8.62 -1.25
C TRP A 208 -4.71 9.33 -2.58
N ALA A 209 -5.66 9.28 -3.51
CA ALA A 209 -5.53 9.99 -4.78
C ALA A 209 -5.49 11.51 -4.60
N MET A 210 -6.41 12.09 -3.82
CA MET A 210 -6.43 13.54 -3.54
C MET A 210 -5.18 13.99 -2.78
N GLY A 211 -4.72 13.18 -1.82
CA GLY A 211 -3.50 13.44 -1.06
C GLY A 211 -2.26 13.52 -1.95
N THR A 212 -2.25 12.79 -3.07
CA THR A 212 -1.14 12.73 -4.03
C THR A 212 -1.32 13.64 -5.24
N GLY A 213 -2.44 14.35 -5.35
CA GLY A 213 -2.65 15.39 -6.35
C GLY A 213 -3.58 15.02 -7.50
N TRP A 214 -4.40 13.98 -7.35
CA TRP A 214 -5.46 13.62 -8.29
C TRP A 214 -6.83 13.68 -7.62
N ASP A 215 -7.77 14.44 -8.18
CA ASP A 215 -9.17 14.48 -7.74
C ASP A 215 -9.99 13.51 -8.60
N PRO A 216 -10.36 12.33 -8.07
CA PRO A 216 -11.14 11.34 -8.84
C PRO A 216 -12.57 11.79 -9.11
N LEU A 217 -13.17 12.67 -8.28
CA LEU A 217 -14.51 13.17 -8.47
C LEU A 217 -14.60 14.15 -9.63
N GLN A 218 -13.59 15.01 -9.76
CA GLN A 218 -13.52 16.02 -10.82
C GLN A 218 -12.67 15.53 -12.01
N ASN A 219 -12.08 14.33 -11.91
CA ASN A 219 -11.23 13.73 -12.92
C ASN A 219 -10.14 14.70 -13.42
N ARG A 220 -9.42 15.34 -12.48
CA ARG A 220 -8.39 16.34 -12.80
C ARG A 220 -7.24 16.35 -11.80
N MET A 221 -6.12 16.91 -12.25
CA MET A 221 -4.99 17.24 -11.37
C MET A 221 -5.38 18.37 -10.40
N ILE A 222 -4.94 18.22 -9.17
CA ILE A 222 -5.01 19.23 -8.10
C ILE A 222 -3.63 19.38 -7.42
N SER A 223 -3.48 20.34 -6.55
CA SER A 223 -2.31 20.35 -5.65
C SER A 223 -2.40 19.16 -4.68
N PRO A 224 -1.27 18.44 -4.43
CA PRO A 224 -1.27 17.32 -3.50
C PRO A 224 -1.70 17.76 -2.10
N MET A 225 -2.85 17.27 -1.63
CA MET A 225 -3.44 17.76 -0.38
C MET A 225 -2.71 17.23 0.86
N ALA A 226 -1.95 16.14 0.73
CA ALA A 226 -1.10 15.64 1.80
C ALA A 226 0.25 16.39 1.91
N ASP A 227 0.57 17.28 0.96
CA ASP A 227 1.79 18.11 1.05
C ASP A 227 1.57 19.36 1.91
N THR A 228 1.36 19.15 3.20
CA THR A 228 1.01 20.21 4.16
C THR A 228 2.08 21.28 4.37
N ASN A 229 3.34 20.99 4.03
CA ASN A 229 4.46 21.92 4.12
C ASN A 229 4.97 22.41 2.75
N THR A 230 4.27 22.10 1.68
CA THR A 230 4.51 22.56 0.29
C THR A 230 5.94 22.32 -0.21
N ASN A 231 6.57 21.23 0.24
CA ASN A 231 7.92 20.86 -0.19
C ASN A 231 7.97 19.90 -1.39
N GLY A 232 6.82 19.63 -2.01
CA GLY A 232 6.69 18.74 -3.16
C GLY A 232 6.81 17.26 -2.83
N LYS A 233 6.90 16.87 -1.54
CA LYS A 233 7.12 15.48 -1.12
C LYS A 233 5.97 14.96 -0.27
N ILE A 234 5.43 13.82 -0.67
CA ILE A 234 4.41 13.09 0.07
C ILE A 234 5.06 11.87 0.70
N THR A 235 5.25 11.91 2.01
CA THR A 235 5.75 10.75 2.78
C THR A 235 4.59 9.83 3.15
N LEU A 236 4.91 8.59 3.56
CA LEU A 236 3.91 7.65 4.08
C LEU A 236 3.14 8.27 5.25
N GLU A 237 3.84 8.93 6.17
CA GLU A 237 3.24 9.61 7.32
C GLU A 237 2.32 10.76 6.91
N LYS A 238 2.74 11.62 5.97
CA LYS A 238 1.89 12.72 5.48
C LYS A 238 0.61 12.20 4.83
N LEU A 239 0.71 11.15 4.00
CA LEU A 239 -0.45 10.57 3.34
C LEU A 239 -1.41 9.94 4.36
N TYR A 240 -0.87 9.27 5.37
CA TYR A 240 -1.64 8.74 6.49
C TYR A 240 -2.35 9.83 7.29
N GLN A 241 -1.63 10.84 7.75
CA GLN A 241 -2.19 11.94 8.54
C GLN A 241 -3.27 12.72 7.79
N TYR A 242 -3.14 12.84 6.47
CA TYR A 242 -4.16 13.47 5.63
C TYR A 242 -5.40 12.57 5.47
N SER A 243 -5.21 11.31 5.12
CA SER A 243 -6.33 10.42 4.77
C SER A 243 -7.11 9.91 5.98
N TYR A 244 -6.44 9.68 7.12
CA TYR A 244 -7.05 9.07 8.31
C TYR A 244 -8.30 9.82 8.81
N PRO A 245 -8.26 11.12 9.13
CA PRO A 245 -9.43 11.84 9.64
C PRO A 245 -10.56 11.92 8.61
N LEU A 246 -10.24 12.05 7.33
CA LEU A 246 -11.23 12.21 6.27
C LEU A 246 -11.98 10.91 5.96
N VAL A 247 -11.27 9.78 5.95
CA VAL A 247 -11.91 8.46 5.79
C VAL A 247 -12.83 8.16 6.96
N LEU A 248 -12.39 8.44 8.20
CA LEU A 248 -13.19 8.25 9.39
C LEU A 248 -14.45 9.13 9.41
N GLU A 249 -14.30 10.40 9.01
CA GLU A 249 -15.42 11.34 8.91
C GLU A 249 -16.48 10.85 7.92
N ASP A 250 -16.07 10.49 6.71
CA ASP A 250 -16.99 10.02 5.68
C ASP A 250 -17.66 8.69 6.04
N ALA A 251 -16.93 7.76 6.65
CA ALA A 251 -17.50 6.51 7.15
C ALA A 251 -18.56 6.80 8.24
N SER A 252 -18.32 7.77 9.11
CA SER A 252 -19.27 8.16 10.15
C SER A 252 -20.59 8.71 9.61
N GLN A 253 -20.57 9.36 8.44
CA GLN A 253 -21.77 9.87 7.77
C GLN A 253 -22.70 8.76 7.30
N ILE A 254 -22.19 7.57 7.07
CA ILE A 254 -22.98 6.37 6.75
C ILE A 254 -23.18 5.45 7.96
N HIS A 255 -22.92 5.96 9.18
CA HIS A 255 -23.04 5.25 10.45
C HIS A 255 -22.10 4.04 10.60
N GLU A 256 -20.92 4.11 9.98
CA GLU A 256 -19.91 3.06 10.00
C GLU A 256 -18.58 3.60 10.53
N GLU A 257 -17.65 2.70 10.87
CA GLU A 257 -16.28 3.05 11.25
C GLU A 257 -15.30 2.48 10.22
N GLN A 258 -14.38 3.32 9.74
CA GLN A 258 -13.28 2.91 8.89
C GLN A 258 -12.03 3.73 9.23
N HIS A 259 -10.97 3.03 9.64
CA HIS A 259 -9.71 3.65 10.00
C HIS A 259 -8.61 3.14 9.08
N VAL A 260 -8.04 3.99 8.26
CA VAL A 260 -6.83 3.63 7.50
C VAL A 260 -5.67 3.35 8.44
N SER A 261 -4.74 2.51 8.00
CA SER A 261 -3.56 2.17 8.78
C SER A 261 -2.32 2.05 7.88
N VAL A 262 -1.14 2.17 8.49
CA VAL A 262 0.13 2.14 7.76
C VAL A 262 1.20 1.38 8.53
N TYR A 263 2.13 0.81 7.77
CA TYR A 263 3.36 0.19 8.28
C TYR A 263 4.56 0.59 7.41
N PRO A 264 5.71 0.93 8.00
CA PRO A 264 5.86 1.26 9.43
C PRO A 264 5.20 2.61 9.78
N LYS A 265 4.78 2.76 11.04
CA LYS A 265 4.23 4.04 11.54
C LYS A 265 5.32 5.11 11.54
N ASN A 266 4.89 6.39 11.39
CA ASN A 266 5.76 7.57 11.41
C ASN A 266 6.86 7.57 10.31
N SER A 267 6.68 6.79 9.25
CA SER A 267 7.68 6.66 8.19
C SER A 267 7.78 7.93 7.36
N GLN A 268 8.97 8.50 7.28
CA GLN A 268 9.31 9.64 6.45
C GLN A 268 9.74 9.24 5.04
N PHE A 269 9.52 7.97 4.65
CA PHE A 269 9.80 7.53 3.29
C PHE A 269 8.92 8.27 2.30
N VAL A 270 9.54 8.89 1.30
CA VAL A 270 8.86 9.65 0.25
C VAL A 270 8.21 8.67 -0.73
N LEU A 271 6.87 8.61 -0.70
CA LEU A 271 6.08 7.81 -1.63
C LEU A 271 5.98 8.51 -2.98
N PHE A 272 5.65 9.80 -2.98
CA PHE A 272 5.42 10.59 -4.20
C PHE A 272 6.16 11.92 -4.09
N GLN A 273 6.62 12.42 -5.24
CA GLN A 273 7.35 13.68 -5.33
C GLN A 273 6.96 14.39 -6.63
N LYS A 274 6.65 15.69 -6.52
CA LYS A 274 6.46 16.60 -7.66
C LYS A 274 7.76 17.27 -8.05
#